data_2938b86f3f6e6fd26341f1f52bec17be
#
_entry.id   2938b86f3f6e6fd26341f1f52bec17be
#
_cell.length_a   1.000
_cell.length_b   1.000
_cell.length_c   1.000
_cell.angle_alpha   90.00
_cell.angle_beta   90.00
_cell.angle_gamma   90.00
#
_symmetry.space_group_name_H-M   'P 1'
#
loop_
_entity.id
_entity.type
_entity.pdbx_description
1 polymer ?
#
loop_
_entity_poly.entity_id
_entity_poly.type
_entity_poly.pdbx_seq_one_letter_code
_entity_poly.pdbx_strand_id
1 'polypeptide(L)'
;MSFYTNIDRGGSYGNYILYRGYNHNGKEQRIKYKLGLDQGNDYRPVLYEKSDNPTEYRTLDGFFVAPRKFKNYSEFENYKKRYEDVDGFKYYGQDRILWQFLQKKFPRDIEYNTACINTAFIDIEVHSEDGFPEPDDAQWPITAIALKSSIKKEYYVWGCGEYDSSKSPHTHLRIQYIRCEDEYALLQSFLQYWVENYPDVITGWNVRVFDIPYLVNRMKILFGEQIARLLSPWHKELTGRAIRNKEVAFKMKTINTKQIAGISQLDYMDLFQKFGYSYGPQESYSLNHISHVVLGESKLSYEEHGNIRNLYLNDHQLFIDYNIKDVELVEKLDTKLDLLNLVFTMAYKAGVNFGDTFGTTAIWDSIVYRELQKRKVIIPGPPLRHEREGERRKFEGGYVKEPHVGAHDWVVSFDLNSLYPNIIAQWNMSPETLVMNGDNISQAANKVGFDNSREGVFPMLVKQYYDDRKSAKIEMIEWQKKQQKEGTSAEIEKQIATLNNKQMAIK
;
A
#
# COMPACT_ATOMS: atom_id res chain seq x y z
N MET A 1 -17.16 -0.90 -14.39
CA MET A 1 -15.71 -1.06 -14.14
C MET A 1 -15.53 -2.24 -13.21
N SER A 2 -14.57 -3.12 -13.43
CA SER A 2 -14.23 -4.17 -12.45
C SER A 2 -12.80 -3.94 -11.98
N PHE A 3 -12.58 -4.05 -10.66
CA PHE A 3 -11.28 -3.80 -10.05
C PHE A 3 -11.10 -4.68 -8.81
N TYR A 4 -9.86 -4.93 -8.43
CA TYR A 4 -9.53 -5.69 -7.23
C TYR A 4 -9.29 -4.76 -6.05
N THR A 5 -9.49 -5.26 -4.83
CA THR A 5 -9.07 -4.59 -3.59
C THR A 5 -7.99 -5.37 -2.86
N ASN A 6 -7.92 -6.67 -3.12
CA ASN A 6 -6.87 -7.53 -2.58
C ASN A 6 -6.70 -8.79 -3.43
N ILE A 7 -5.47 -9.22 -3.58
CA ILE A 7 -5.14 -10.55 -4.09
C ILE A 7 -4.15 -11.22 -3.14
N ASP A 8 -4.34 -12.51 -2.94
CA ASP A 8 -3.48 -13.31 -2.08
C ASP A 8 -3.34 -14.73 -2.64
N ARG A 9 -2.42 -15.49 -2.08
CA ARG A 9 -2.22 -16.88 -2.42
C ARG A 9 -2.69 -17.78 -1.28
N GLY A 10 -3.57 -18.69 -1.59
CA GLY A 10 -4.21 -19.55 -0.60
C GLY A 10 -4.26 -21.04 -0.96
N GLY A 11 -4.91 -21.79 -0.08
CA GLY A 11 -5.06 -23.23 -0.18
C GLY A 11 -3.83 -24.02 0.25
N SER A 12 -3.96 -25.34 0.28
CA SER A 12 -2.83 -26.26 0.53
C SER A 12 -1.75 -26.01 -0.52
N TYR A 13 -0.52 -25.82 -0.09
CA TYR A 13 0.64 -25.53 -0.96
C TYR A 13 0.51 -24.28 -1.83
N GLY A 14 -0.42 -23.34 -1.52
CA GLY A 14 -0.59 -22.08 -2.25
C GLY A 14 -1.17 -22.23 -3.66
N ASN A 15 -1.96 -23.27 -3.92
CA ASN A 15 -2.49 -23.62 -5.25
C ASN A 15 -3.74 -22.83 -5.67
N TYR A 16 -4.07 -21.75 -4.96
CA TYR A 16 -5.15 -20.84 -5.33
C TYR A 16 -4.68 -19.39 -5.30
N ILE A 17 -5.21 -18.59 -6.21
CA ILE A 17 -5.20 -17.14 -6.08
C ILE A 17 -6.55 -16.74 -5.50
N LEU A 18 -6.52 -16.04 -4.39
CA LEU A 18 -7.68 -15.49 -3.70
C LEU A 18 -7.85 -14.06 -4.17
N TYR A 19 -8.91 -13.80 -4.89
CA TYR A 19 -9.23 -12.51 -5.48
C TYR A 19 -10.41 -11.89 -4.74
N ARG A 20 -10.22 -10.68 -4.25
CA ARG A 20 -11.26 -9.83 -3.71
C ARG A 20 -11.33 -8.55 -4.53
N GLY A 21 -12.53 -8.08 -4.84
CA GLY A 21 -12.72 -6.86 -5.63
C GLY A 21 -14.17 -6.64 -6.00
N TYR A 22 -14.43 -5.78 -6.97
CA TYR A 22 -15.77 -5.39 -7.39
C TYR A 22 -15.97 -5.67 -8.88
N ASN A 23 -17.18 -6.08 -9.23
CA ASN A 23 -17.58 -6.20 -10.64
C ASN A 23 -18.02 -4.84 -11.19
N HIS A 24 -18.37 -4.80 -12.47
CA HIS A 24 -18.82 -3.59 -13.17
C HIS A 24 -20.12 -2.97 -12.61
N ASN A 25 -20.89 -3.72 -11.81
CA ASN A 25 -22.09 -3.25 -11.13
C ASN A 25 -21.80 -2.77 -9.69
N GLY A 26 -20.54 -2.69 -9.26
CA GLY A 26 -20.17 -2.33 -7.90
C GLY A 26 -20.44 -3.39 -6.83
N LYS A 27 -20.73 -4.63 -7.25
CA LYS A 27 -20.96 -5.75 -6.30
C LYS A 27 -19.62 -6.42 -5.96
N GLU A 28 -19.37 -6.59 -4.65
CA GLU A 28 -18.21 -7.32 -4.16
C GLU A 28 -18.15 -8.74 -4.71
N GLN A 29 -16.95 -9.16 -5.05
CA GLN A 29 -16.64 -10.50 -5.52
C GLN A 29 -15.48 -11.09 -4.72
N ARG A 30 -15.65 -12.33 -4.26
CA ARG A 30 -14.59 -13.15 -3.65
C ARG A 30 -14.47 -14.41 -4.49
N ILE A 31 -13.38 -14.52 -5.25
CA ILE A 31 -13.19 -15.58 -6.25
C ILE A 31 -11.91 -16.34 -5.95
N LYS A 32 -11.98 -17.66 -6.02
CA LYS A 32 -10.82 -18.56 -5.98
C LYS A 32 -10.46 -19.00 -7.39
N TYR A 33 -9.26 -18.64 -7.83
CA TYR A 33 -8.68 -19.12 -9.08
C TYR A 33 -7.72 -20.26 -8.77
N LYS A 34 -8.01 -21.46 -9.27
CA LYS A 34 -7.13 -22.62 -9.10
C LYS A 34 -5.90 -22.47 -10.00
N LEU A 35 -4.72 -22.79 -9.46
CA LEU A 35 -3.52 -22.92 -10.27
C LEU A 35 -3.51 -24.31 -10.92
N GLY A 36 -3.55 -24.38 -12.24
CA GLY A 36 -3.56 -25.64 -12.93
C GLY A 36 -4.05 -25.61 -14.38
N LEU A 37 -5.19 -26.20 -14.66
CA LEU A 37 -5.71 -26.34 -16.03
C LEU A 37 -6.32 -25.01 -16.53
N ASP A 38 -6.12 -24.66 -17.81
CA ASP A 38 -6.72 -23.47 -18.45
C ASP A 38 -8.23 -23.68 -18.74
N GLN A 39 -9.03 -23.95 -17.70
CA GLN A 39 -10.49 -24.11 -17.84
C GLN A 39 -11.21 -23.23 -16.81
N GLY A 40 -12.14 -22.42 -17.26
CA GLY A 40 -12.96 -21.57 -16.39
C GLY A 40 -12.14 -20.51 -15.63
N ASN A 41 -12.18 -20.58 -14.28
CA ASN A 41 -11.45 -19.68 -13.38
C ASN A 41 -10.02 -20.14 -13.06
N ASP A 42 -9.40 -20.93 -13.92
CA ASP A 42 -8.06 -21.45 -13.66
C ASP A 42 -6.97 -20.48 -14.17
N TYR A 43 -5.84 -20.52 -13.52
CA TYR A 43 -4.66 -19.73 -13.87
C TYR A 43 -3.42 -20.63 -13.91
N ARG A 44 -2.56 -20.44 -14.90
CA ARG A 44 -1.24 -21.11 -14.96
C ARG A 44 -0.13 -20.09 -14.81
N PRO A 45 0.76 -20.25 -13.82
CA PRO A 45 2.01 -19.51 -13.76
C PRO A 45 2.87 -19.79 -14.99
N VAL A 46 3.57 -18.78 -15.47
CA VAL A 46 4.40 -18.84 -16.69
C VAL A 46 5.78 -18.30 -16.40
N LEU A 47 6.80 -19.02 -16.79
CA LEU A 47 8.16 -18.52 -17.01
C LEU A 47 8.54 -18.74 -18.46
N TYR A 48 9.66 -18.22 -18.87
CA TYR A 48 10.13 -18.36 -20.24
C TYR A 48 11.54 -18.94 -20.26
N GLU A 49 11.80 -19.78 -21.24
CA GLU A 49 13.10 -20.40 -21.51
C GLU A 49 13.64 -19.90 -22.85
N LYS A 50 14.96 -19.84 -23.00
CA LYS A 50 15.59 -19.51 -24.28
C LYS A 50 15.14 -20.48 -25.35
N SER A 51 14.86 -19.99 -26.55
CA SER A 51 14.40 -20.78 -27.69
C SER A 51 15.30 -20.53 -28.89
N ASP A 52 15.73 -21.61 -29.51
CA ASP A 52 16.50 -21.54 -30.79
C ASP A 52 15.53 -21.28 -31.96
N ASN A 53 14.26 -21.55 -31.80
CA ASN A 53 13.25 -21.29 -32.82
C ASN A 53 12.64 -19.90 -32.62
N PRO A 54 12.29 -19.18 -33.70
CA PRO A 54 11.56 -17.92 -33.62
C PRO A 54 10.21 -18.10 -32.88
N THR A 55 9.95 -17.21 -31.93
CA THR A 55 8.67 -17.10 -31.20
C THR A 55 8.19 -15.67 -31.24
N GLU A 56 6.97 -15.44 -30.75
CA GLU A 56 6.44 -14.07 -30.58
C GLU A 56 7.08 -13.29 -29.41
N TYR A 57 7.84 -13.97 -28.53
CA TYR A 57 8.44 -13.40 -27.34
C TYR A 57 9.95 -13.25 -27.48
N ARG A 58 10.47 -12.13 -27.02
CA ARG A 58 11.93 -11.84 -27.04
C ARG A 58 12.38 -11.30 -25.68
N THR A 59 13.62 -11.49 -25.33
CA THR A 59 14.28 -10.82 -24.21
C THR A 59 14.61 -9.38 -24.57
N LEU A 60 15.06 -8.58 -23.58
CA LEU A 60 15.61 -7.24 -23.81
C LEU A 60 16.81 -7.27 -24.78
N ASP A 61 17.62 -8.33 -24.72
CA ASP A 61 18.79 -8.53 -25.60
C ASP A 61 18.42 -9.07 -27.00
N GLY A 62 17.13 -9.28 -27.27
CA GLY A 62 16.61 -9.70 -28.57
C GLY A 62 16.54 -11.23 -28.80
N PHE A 63 16.96 -12.06 -27.84
CA PHE A 63 16.85 -13.53 -27.96
C PHE A 63 15.40 -14.00 -27.93
N PHE A 64 15.09 -15.03 -28.70
CA PHE A 64 13.78 -15.67 -28.63
C PHE A 64 13.63 -16.48 -27.36
N VAL A 65 12.45 -16.39 -26.78
CA VAL A 65 12.06 -17.20 -25.60
C VAL A 65 10.69 -17.82 -25.78
N ALA A 66 10.52 -19.03 -25.25
CA ALA A 66 9.26 -19.77 -25.30
C ALA A 66 8.61 -19.88 -23.91
N PRO A 67 7.28 -19.75 -23.80
CA PRO A 67 6.58 -19.85 -22.53
C PRO A 67 6.54 -21.26 -21.98
N ARG A 68 6.95 -21.43 -20.73
CA ARG A 68 6.78 -22.64 -19.94
C ARG A 68 5.68 -22.44 -18.90
N LYS A 69 4.58 -23.17 -19.04
CA LYS A 69 3.41 -23.11 -18.16
C LYS A 69 3.49 -24.20 -17.10
N PHE A 70 3.17 -23.87 -15.85
CA PHE A 70 3.24 -24.78 -14.72
C PHE A 70 1.84 -25.23 -14.28
N LYS A 71 1.70 -26.50 -13.85
CA LYS A 71 0.41 -27.07 -13.42
C LYS A 71 -0.02 -26.61 -12.04
N ASN A 72 0.93 -26.26 -11.19
CA ASN A 72 0.66 -25.81 -9.82
C ASN A 72 1.84 -24.99 -9.28
N TYR A 73 1.65 -24.43 -8.08
CA TYR A 73 2.68 -23.61 -7.43
C TYR A 73 3.93 -24.41 -7.05
N SER A 74 3.75 -25.64 -6.60
CA SER A 74 4.91 -26.47 -6.22
C SER A 74 5.80 -26.80 -7.41
N GLU A 75 5.23 -27.09 -8.57
CA GLU A 75 6.00 -27.29 -9.81
C GLU A 75 6.77 -26.03 -10.20
N PHE A 76 6.12 -24.87 -10.11
CA PHE A 76 6.74 -23.57 -10.39
C PHE A 76 7.92 -23.27 -9.46
N GLU A 77 7.78 -23.46 -8.15
CA GLU A 77 8.84 -23.25 -7.16
C GLU A 77 9.95 -24.30 -7.28
N ASN A 78 9.61 -25.56 -7.47
CA ASN A 78 10.59 -26.63 -7.63
C ASN A 78 11.44 -26.43 -8.89
N TYR A 79 10.84 -25.90 -9.96
CA TYR A 79 11.57 -25.54 -11.17
C TYR A 79 12.60 -24.45 -10.87
N LYS A 80 12.24 -23.35 -10.22
CA LYS A 80 13.18 -22.30 -9.84
C LYS A 80 14.31 -22.83 -8.96
N LYS A 81 13.98 -23.57 -7.90
CA LYS A 81 14.94 -24.14 -6.97
C LYS A 81 15.89 -25.14 -7.61
N ARG A 82 15.41 -25.96 -8.53
CA ARG A 82 16.24 -26.97 -9.20
C ARG A 82 17.39 -26.34 -9.98
N TYR A 83 17.17 -25.15 -10.50
CA TYR A 83 18.12 -24.48 -11.38
C TYR A 83 18.79 -23.25 -10.72
N GLU A 84 18.51 -23.00 -9.43
CA GLU A 84 19.04 -21.83 -8.72
C GLU A 84 20.56 -21.81 -8.63
N ASP A 85 21.20 -23.03 -8.60
CA ASP A 85 22.65 -23.19 -8.46
C ASP A 85 23.28 -23.77 -9.74
N VAL A 86 22.56 -23.79 -10.88
CA VAL A 86 23.09 -24.32 -12.15
C VAL A 86 23.69 -23.18 -12.98
N ASP A 87 25.02 -23.21 -13.13
CA ASP A 87 25.72 -22.25 -13.95
C ASP A 87 25.25 -22.24 -15.43
N GLY A 88 25.03 -21.03 -15.94
CA GLY A 88 24.56 -20.83 -17.31
C GLY A 88 23.06 -21.07 -17.53
N PHE A 89 22.33 -21.55 -16.54
CA PHE A 89 20.88 -21.67 -16.64
C PHE A 89 20.22 -20.32 -16.30
N LYS A 90 19.39 -19.82 -17.20
CA LYS A 90 18.60 -18.61 -16.98
C LYS A 90 17.17 -18.86 -17.42
N TYR A 91 16.22 -18.52 -16.56
CA TYR A 91 14.83 -18.36 -16.94
C TYR A 91 14.47 -16.89 -17.01
N TYR A 92 13.42 -16.57 -17.70
CA TYR A 92 12.94 -15.21 -17.92
C TYR A 92 11.49 -15.08 -17.46
N GLY A 93 11.10 -13.84 -17.19
CA GLY A 93 9.71 -13.51 -16.79
C GLY A 93 9.58 -13.18 -15.32
N GLN A 94 8.44 -12.66 -14.96
CA GLN A 94 8.09 -12.26 -13.60
C GLN A 94 7.87 -13.49 -12.72
N ASP A 95 8.57 -13.61 -11.61
CA ASP A 95 8.45 -14.74 -10.68
C ASP A 95 7.36 -14.56 -9.61
N ARG A 96 6.76 -13.38 -9.51
CA ARG A 96 5.65 -13.08 -8.61
C ARG A 96 4.32 -13.43 -9.29
N ILE A 97 3.78 -14.59 -8.97
CA ILE A 97 2.56 -15.14 -9.61
C ILE A 97 1.37 -14.19 -9.50
N LEU A 98 1.21 -13.48 -8.40
CA LEU A 98 0.11 -12.53 -8.22
C LEU A 98 0.17 -11.38 -9.24
N TRP A 99 1.37 -10.90 -9.56
CA TRP A 99 1.55 -9.85 -10.57
C TRP A 99 1.31 -10.37 -11.99
N GLN A 100 1.79 -11.59 -12.29
CA GLN A 100 1.45 -12.26 -13.55
C GLN A 100 -0.07 -12.38 -13.72
N PHE A 101 -0.76 -12.80 -12.65
CA PHE A 101 -2.23 -12.94 -12.65
C PHE A 101 -2.92 -11.59 -12.87
N LEU A 102 -2.51 -10.53 -12.15
CA LEU A 102 -3.07 -9.21 -12.33
C LEU A 102 -2.86 -8.68 -13.75
N GLN A 103 -1.66 -8.86 -14.31
CA GLN A 103 -1.39 -8.44 -15.69
C GLN A 103 -2.26 -9.21 -16.71
N LYS A 104 -2.49 -10.52 -16.51
CA LYS A 104 -3.37 -11.31 -17.37
C LYS A 104 -4.83 -10.88 -17.22
N LYS A 105 -5.29 -10.62 -16.00
CA LYS A 105 -6.68 -10.23 -15.70
C LYS A 105 -6.99 -8.78 -16.10
N PHE A 106 -6.03 -7.91 -15.93
CA PHE A 106 -6.13 -6.48 -16.23
C PHE A 106 -4.99 -6.05 -17.17
N PRO A 107 -5.06 -6.40 -18.47
CA PRO A 107 -3.98 -6.08 -19.42
C PRO A 107 -3.90 -4.59 -19.78
N ARG A 108 -4.95 -3.82 -19.47
CA ARG A 108 -5.04 -2.36 -19.66
C ARG A 108 -4.99 -1.66 -18.30
N ASP A 109 -5.12 -0.34 -18.32
CA ASP A 109 -5.26 0.46 -17.12
C ASP A 109 -6.51 0.05 -16.34
N ILE A 110 -6.38 0.05 -15.02
CA ILE A 110 -7.44 -0.42 -14.12
C ILE A 110 -8.25 0.80 -13.69
N GLU A 111 -9.47 0.87 -14.21
CA GLU A 111 -10.44 1.87 -13.76
C GLU A 111 -11.11 1.37 -12.48
N TYR A 112 -11.21 2.22 -11.48
CA TYR A 112 -11.75 1.89 -10.16
C TYR A 112 -12.70 2.98 -9.65
N ASN A 113 -13.52 2.61 -8.66
CA ASN A 113 -14.42 3.52 -7.98
C ASN A 113 -14.16 3.49 -6.48
N THR A 114 -13.57 4.54 -5.93
CA THR A 114 -13.25 4.67 -4.51
C THR A 114 -14.47 4.55 -3.62
N ALA A 115 -15.65 4.98 -4.08
CA ALA A 115 -16.89 4.87 -3.32
C ALA A 115 -17.34 3.42 -3.04
N CYS A 116 -16.79 2.43 -3.79
CA CYS A 116 -17.04 1.02 -3.53
C CYS A 116 -16.03 0.41 -2.54
N ILE A 117 -14.88 1.03 -2.34
CA ILE A 117 -13.82 0.51 -1.45
C ILE A 117 -14.20 0.81 -0.01
N ASN A 118 -14.49 -0.23 0.77
CA ASN A 118 -14.82 -0.10 2.18
C ASN A 118 -13.56 0.08 3.01
N THR A 119 -13.29 1.32 3.46
CA THR A 119 -12.21 1.64 4.39
C THR A 119 -12.76 1.73 5.80
N ALA A 120 -12.19 0.96 6.72
CA ALA A 120 -12.45 1.05 8.16
C ALA A 120 -11.33 1.86 8.83
N PHE A 121 -11.70 3.03 9.35
CA PHE A 121 -10.90 3.80 10.30
C PHE A 121 -11.18 3.21 11.69
N ILE A 122 -10.17 2.76 12.39
CA ILE A 122 -10.33 2.05 13.67
C ILE A 122 -9.32 2.56 14.69
N ASP A 123 -9.74 2.55 15.95
CA ASP A 123 -8.93 2.80 17.12
C ASP A 123 -9.44 1.97 18.29
N ILE A 124 -8.55 1.44 19.13
CA ILE A 124 -8.91 0.67 20.32
C ILE A 124 -8.32 1.28 21.58
N GLU A 125 -9.07 1.18 22.68
CA GLU A 125 -8.59 1.57 23.99
C GLU A 125 -8.42 0.35 24.89
N VAL A 126 -7.32 0.34 25.63
CA VAL A 126 -6.90 -0.77 26.48
C VAL A 126 -6.77 -0.28 27.92
N HIS A 127 -7.40 -0.96 28.85
CA HIS A 127 -7.28 -0.67 30.29
C HIS A 127 -6.03 -1.35 30.87
N SER A 128 -4.88 -0.66 30.85
CA SER A 128 -3.65 -1.15 31.48
C SER A 128 -3.56 -0.74 32.94
N GLU A 129 -3.22 -1.67 33.82
CA GLU A 129 -2.96 -1.39 35.24
C GLU A 129 -1.53 -0.96 35.51
N ASP A 130 -0.59 -1.37 34.66
CA ASP A 130 0.82 -1.05 34.80
C ASP A 130 1.47 -0.88 33.42
N GLY A 131 2.06 0.28 33.20
CA GLY A 131 2.84 0.60 32.01
C GLY A 131 2.05 0.64 30.71
N PHE A 132 2.79 0.57 29.60
CA PHE A 132 2.21 0.51 28.25
C PHE A 132 1.76 -0.91 27.91
N PRO A 133 0.55 -1.13 27.41
CA PRO A 133 0.05 -2.45 27.08
C PRO A 133 0.77 -3.02 25.84
N GLU A 134 1.60 -4.02 26.04
CA GLU A 134 2.38 -4.66 24.96
C GLU A 134 1.47 -5.53 24.08
N PRO A 135 1.45 -5.34 22.75
CA PRO A 135 0.58 -6.10 21.84
C PRO A 135 0.90 -7.61 21.79
N ASP A 136 2.16 -8.00 21.97
CA ASP A 136 2.53 -9.42 21.94
C ASP A 136 1.95 -10.20 23.12
N ASP A 137 1.84 -9.58 24.28
CA ASP A 137 1.28 -10.19 25.49
C ASP A 137 -0.25 -10.04 25.53
N ALA A 138 -0.78 -8.90 25.11
CA ALA A 138 -2.19 -8.53 25.08
C ALA A 138 -2.96 -8.95 26.37
N GLN A 139 -2.32 -8.73 27.54
CA GLN A 139 -2.83 -9.22 28.82
C GLN A 139 -4.02 -8.42 29.35
N TRP A 140 -4.10 -7.13 28.99
CA TRP A 140 -5.09 -6.21 29.51
C TRP A 140 -6.36 -6.17 28.66
N PRO A 141 -7.53 -5.90 29.24
CA PRO A 141 -8.79 -5.88 28.51
C PRO A 141 -8.88 -4.69 27.54
N ILE A 142 -9.48 -4.95 26.39
CA ILE A 142 -9.95 -3.91 25.46
C ILE A 142 -11.25 -3.35 26.02
N THR A 143 -11.31 -2.05 26.27
CA THR A 143 -12.42 -1.37 26.93
C THR A 143 -13.27 -0.54 26.00
N ALA A 144 -12.74 -0.15 24.85
CA ALA A 144 -13.50 0.47 23.77
C ALA A 144 -12.91 0.13 22.41
N ILE A 145 -13.76 0.09 21.40
CA ILE A 145 -13.39 0.03 19.98
C ILE A 145 -14.24 1.06 19.25
N ALA A 146 -13.63 2.02 18.59
CA ALA A 146 -14.31 2.93 17.67
C ALA A 146 -13.94 2.57 16.22
N LEU A 147 -14.96 2.48 15.35
CA LEU A 147 -14.82 2.15 13.96
C LEU A 147 -15.70 3.04 13.09
N LYS A 148 -15.10 3.66 12.06
CA LYS A 148 -15.82 4.41 11.02
C LYS A 148 -15.65 3.70 9.68
N SER A 149 -16.77 3.30 9.07
CA SER A 149 -16.77 2.78 7.70
C SER A 149 -16.96 3.92 6.70
N SER A 150 -16.12 3.97 5.68
CA SER A 150 -16.24 4.96 4.59
C SER A 150 -17.57 4.84 3.82
N ILE A 151 -18.17 3.65 3.78
CA ILE A 151 -19.42 3.38 3.05
C ILE A 151 -20.65 3.74 3.90
N LYS A 152 -20.66 3.36 5.19
CA LYS A 152 -21.85 3.52 6.05
C LYS A 152 -22.01 4.92 6.64
N LYS A 153 -21.03 5.77 6.59
CA LYS A 153 -21.02 7.14 7.14
C LYS A 153 -21.45 7.25 8.63
N GLU A 154 -21.30 6.16 9.39
CA GLU A 154 -21.62 6.08 10.80
C GLU A 154 -20.41 5.61 11.58
N TYR A 155 -20.29 6.10 12.81
CA TYR A 155 -19.31 5.65 13.78
C TYR A 155 -19.93 4.56 14.64
N TYR A 156 -19.40 3.37 14.60
CA TYR A 156 -19.77 2.26 15.46
C TYR A 156 -18.79 2.23 16.62
N VAL A 157 -19.32 2.29 17.84
CA VAL A 157 -18.49 2.34 19.04
C VAL A 157 -18.95 1.31 20.03
N TRP A 158 -18.10 0.40 20.40
CA TRP A 158 -18.34 -0.61 21.44
C TRP A 158 -17.65 -0.17 22.72
N GLY A 159 -18.33 -0.27 23.86
CA GLY A 159 -17.78 0.06 25.18
C GLY A 159 -18.54 -0.62 26.32
N CYS A 160 -17.92 -0.68 27.50
CA CYS A 160 -18.45 -1.42 28.66
C CYS A 160 -19.12 -0.52 29.72
N GLY A 161 -19.42 0.73 29.41
CA GLY A 161 -20.07 1.66 30.34
C GLY A 161 -21.25 2.40 29.71
N GLU A 162 -21.81 3.34 30.47
CA GLU A 162 -22.87 4.21 29.97
C GLU A 162 -22.30 5.30 29.08
N TYR A 163 -22.96 5.56 27.96
CA TYR A 163 -22.62 6.65 27.05
C TYR A 163 -23.90 7.25 26.46
N ASP A 164 -23.97 8.55 26.46
CA ASP A 164 -25.10 9.31 25.91
C ASP A 164 -24.61 10.17 24.75
N SER A 165 -24.90 9.75 23.51
CA SER A 165 -24.49 10.46 22.31
C SER A 165 -25.04 11.90 22.22
N SER A 166 -26.12 12.23 22.94
CA SER A 166 -26.67 13.58 22.98
C SER A 166 -25.80 14.56 23.78
N LYS A 167 -24.96 14.04 24.68
CA LYS A 167 -23.99 14.83 25.48
C LYS A 167 -22.61 14.93 24.83
N SER A 168 -22.40 14.22 23.75
CA SER A 168 -21.13 14.22 23.04
C SER A 168 -20.84 15.58 22.38
N PRO A 169 -19.58 16.05 22.41
CA PRO A 169 -19.17 17.21 21.64
C PRO A 169 -19.19 16.95 20.12
N HIS A 170 -19.27 15.69 19.71
CA HIS A 170 -19.31 15.25 18.32
C HIS A 170 -20.72 15.28 17.71
N THR A 171 -21.47 16.36 17.93
CA THR A 171 -22.88 16.52 17.49
C THR A 171 -23.09 16.40 15.99
N HIS A 172 -22.05 16.58 15.20
CA HIS A 172 -22.06 16.46 13.74
C HIS A 172 -21.87 15.02 13.24
N LEU A 173 -21.50 14.07 14.13
CA LEU A 173 -21.28 12.67 13.80
C LEU A 173 -22.56 11.85 14.06
N ARG A 174 -22.75 10.81 13.26
CA ARG A 174 -23.74 9.77 13.52
C ARG A 174 -23.07 8.64 14.29
N ILE A 175 -23.29 8.59 15.60
CA ILE A 175 -22.67 7.63 16.51
C ILE A 175 -23.70 6.53 16.86
N GLN A 176 -23.30 5.28 16.60
CA GLN A 176 -24.00 4.07 17.03
C GLN A 176 -23.21 3.46 18.18
N TYR A 177 -23.59 3.80 19.41
CA TYR A 177 -22.96 3.22 20.59
C TYR A 177 -23.59 1.87 20.92
N ILE A 178 -22.75 0.85 21.08
CA ILE A 178 -23.11 -0.52 21.44
C ILE A 178 -22.56 -0.79 22.84
N ARG A 179 -23.43 -0.68 23.84
CA ARG A 179 -23.09 -1.00 25.22
C ARG A 179 -22.94 -2.49 25.39
N CYS A 180 -21.83 -2.93 25.96
CA CYS A 180 -21.52 -4.32 26.27
C CYS A 180 -21.38 -4.51 27.79
N GLU A 181 -21.69 -5.71 28.28
CA GLU A 181 -21.62 -6.03 29.72
C GLU A 181 -20.15 -6.15 30.18
N ASP A 182 -19.31 -6.72 29.32
CA ASP A 182 -17.89 -6.94 29.55
C ASP A 182 -17.11 -7.00 28.25
N GLU A 183 -15.80 -7.18 28.33
CA GLU A 183 -14.91 -7.31 27.17
C GLU A 183 -15.30 -8.48 26.26
N TYR A 184 -15.75 -9.60 26.84
CA TYR A 184 -16.14 -10.77 26.05
C TYR A 184 -17.31 -10.45 25.12
N ALA A 185 -18.36 -9.83 25.66
CA ALA A 185 -19.51 -9.35 24.90
C ALA A 185 -19.13 -8.27 23.88
N LEU A 186 -18.19 -7.36 24.24
CA LEU A 186 -17.66 -6.32 23.37
C LEU A 186 -16.99 -6.93 22.15
N LEU A 187 -16.03 -7.81 22.33
CA LEU A 187 -15.29 -8.43 21.24
C LEU A 187 -16.16 -9.38 20.40
N GLN A 188 -17.13 -10.06 21.00
CA GLN A 188 -18.10 -10.90 20.29
C GLN A 188 -18.98 -10.05 19.37
N SER A 189 -19.55 -8.95 19.89
CA SER A 189 -20.39 -8.02 19.12
C SER A 189 -19.59 -7.34 17.99
N PHE A 190 -18.38 -6.89 18.30
CA PHE A 190 -17.45 -6.35 17.28
C PHE A 190 -17.18 -7.36 16.19
N LEU A 191 -16.84 -8.61 16.53
CA LEU A 191 -16.51 -9.65 15.56
C LEU A 191 -17.72 -9.98 14.68
N GLN A 192 -18.94 -10.01 15.25
CA GLN A 192 -20.16 -10.21 14.47
C GLN A 192 -20.32 -9.12 13.42
N TYR A 193 -20.24 -7.84 13.83
CA TYR A 193 -20.28 -6.71 12.90
C TYR A 193 -19.21 -6.80 11.83
N TRP A 194 -17.98 -7.14 12.21
CA TRP A 194 -16.83 -7.26 11.33
C TRP A 194 -17.03 -8.32 10.24
N VAL A 195 -17.50 -9.51 10.61
CA VAL A 195 -17.74 -10.63 9.68
C VAL A 195 -18.86 -10.29 8.68
N GLU A 196 -19.87 -9.55 9.10
CA GLU A 196 -20.95 -9.08 8.23
C GLU A 196 -20.51 -7.95 7.28
N ASN A 197 -19.48 -7.19 7.67
CA ASN A 197 -19.07 -5.94 7.00
C ASN A 197 -17.57 -5.86 6.72
N TYR A 198 -16.92 -6.95 6.36
CA TYR A 198 -15.46 -6.96 6.10
C TYR A 198 -14.98 -5.73 5.34
N PRO A 199 -14.04 -4.93 5.89
CA PRO A 199 -13.46 -3.83 5.14
C PRO A 199 -12.51 -4.35 4.05
N ASP A 200 -12.28 -3.54 3.01
CA ASP A 200 -11.21 -3.78 2.03
C ASP A 200 -9.88 -3.26 2.56
N VAL A 201 -9.95 -2.16 3.30
CA VAL A 201 -8.82 -1.46 3.90
C VAL A 201 -9.08 -1.19 5.37
N ILE A 202 -8.09 -1.44 6.20
CA ILE A 202 -8.01 -0.97 7.58
C ILE A 202 -7.01 0.17 7.64
N THR A 203 -7.39 1.26 8.28
CA THR A 203 -6.53 2.40 8.57
C THR A 203 -6.80 2.95 9.96
N GLY A 204 -5.90 3.75 10.46
CA GLY A 204 -5.91 4.40 11.77
C GLY A 204 -4.51 4.89 12.07
N TRP A 205 -4.28 5.41 13.25
CA TRP A 205 -2.97 5.94 13.62
C TRP A 205 -2.15 4.91 14.40
N ASN A 206 -1.06 4.44 13.82
CA ASN A 206 -0.20 3.40 14.41
C ASN A 206 -0.87 2.01 14.54
N VAL A 207 -1.98 1.79 13.82
CA VAL A 207 -2.78 0.55 13.91
C VAL A 207 -2.02 -0.70 13.53
N ARG A 208 -1.02 -0.59 12.67
CA ARG A 208 -0.19 -1.72 12.23
C ARG A 208 0.67 -2.28 13.36
N VAL A 209 1.09 -1.41 14.28
CA VAL A 209 2.04 -1.76 15.34
C VAL A 209 1.33 -2.03 16.66
N PHE A 210 0.19 -1.39 16.91
CA PHE A 210 -0.54 -1.50 18.17
C PHE A 210 -1.91 -2.15 18.02
N ASP A 211 -2.90 -1.47 17.44
CA ASP A 211 -4.31 -1.86 17.50
C ASP A 211 -4.58 -3.25 16.92
N ILE A 212 -4.12 -3.49 15.71
CA ILE A 212 -4.38 -4.77 15.04
C ILE A 212 -3.64 -5.94 15.70
N PRO A 213 -2.35 -5.84 16.03
CA PRO A 213 -1.68 -6.89 16.80
C PRO A 213 -2.33 -7.15 18.16
N TYR A 214 -2.72 -6.10 18.89
CA TYR A 214 -3.36 -6.22 20.19
C TYR A 214 -4.72 -6.91 20.07
N LEU A 215 -5.59 -6.42 19.20
CA LEU A 215 -6.91 -7.00 18.95
C LEU A 215 -6.83 -8.48 18.57
N VAL A 216 -5.94 -8.82 17.64
CA VAL A 216 -5.75 -10.22 17.19
C VAL A 216 -5.28 -11.10 18.34
N ASN A 217 -4.28 -10.67 19.10
CA ASN A 217 -3.72 -11.46 20.19
C ASN A 217 -4.72 -11.58 21.35
N ARG A 218 -5.43 -10.51 21.68
CA ARG A 218 -6.48 -10.54 22.70
C ARG A 218 -7.62 -11.47 22.34
N MET A 219 -8.08 -11.45 21.08
CA MET A 219 -9.08 -12.39 20.58
C MET A 219 -8.60 -13.85 20.63
N LYS A 220 -7.31 -14.10 20.39
CA LYS A 220 -6.73 -15.44 20.52
C LYS A 220 -6.74 -15.92 21.97
N ILE A 221 -6.45 -15.05 22.92
CA ILE A 221 -6.46 -15.36 24.36
C ILE A 221 -7.86 -15.72 24.82
N LEU A 222 -8.88 -14.90 24.46
CA LEU A 222 -10.23 -15.05 24.97
C LEU A 222 -11.05 -16.11 24.20
N PHE A 223 -10.92 -16.19 22.89
CA PHE A 223 -11.76 -17.03 22.04
C PHE A 223 -11.00 -18.17 21.33
N GLY A 224 -9.67 -18.15 21.39
CA GLY A 224 -8.82 -19.11 20.69
C GLY A 224 -8.56 -18.74 19.23
N GLU A 225 -7.55 -19.41 18.66
CA GLU A 225 -7.03 -19.19 17.30
C GLU A 225 -8.11 -19.31 16.20
N GLN A 226 -9.06 -20.23 16.38
CA GLN A 226 -10.09 -20.48 15.36
C GLN A 226 -11.07 -19.33 15.21
N ILE A 227 -11.44 -18.68 16.31
CA ILE A 227 -12.34 -17.52 16.30
C ILE A 227 -11.60 -16.27 15.83
N ALA A 228 -10.36 -16.05 16.30
CA ALA A 228 -9.55 -14.91 15.85
C ALA A 228 -9.35 -14.91 14.32
N ARG A 229 -9.27 -16.08 13.68
CA ARG A 229 -9.18 -16.18 12.21
C ARG A 229 -10.40 -15.63 11.47
N LEU A 230 -11.57 -15.54 12.10
CA LEU A 230 -12.76 -14.91 11.51
C LEU A 230 -12.55 -13.42 11.18
N LEU A 231 -11.52 -12.78 11.69
CA LEU A 231 -11.13 -11.45 11.24
C LEU A 231 -10.76 -11.40 9.74
N SER A 232 -10.36 -12.52 9.15
CA SER A 232 -10.06 -12.62 7.72
C SER A 232 -11.27 -13.08 6.90
N PRO A 233 -11.61 -12.40 5.79
CA PRO A 233 -12.62 -12.88 4.85
C PRO A 233 -12.24 -14.21 4.19
N TRP A 234 -10.98 -14.63 4.30
CA TRP A 234 -10.45 -15.90 3.79
C TRP A 234 -10.17 -16.96 4.88
N HIS A 235 -10.82 -16.84 6.04
CA HIS A 235 -10.60 -17.76 7.16
C HIS A 235 -10.82 -19.25 6.83
N LYS A 236 -11.74 -19.55 5.89
CA LYS A 236 -12.01 -20.92 5.42
C LYS A 236 -10.96 -21.43 4.43
N GLU A 237 -10.45 -20.55 3.57
CA GLU A 237 -9.50 -20.86 2.50
C GLU A 237 -8.04 -20.89 2.99
N LEU A 238 -7.74 -20.20 4.09
CA LEU A 238 -6.39 -20.02 4.63
C LEU A 238 -6.23 -20.63 6.01
N THR A 239 -6.55 -21.91 6.14
CA THR A 239 -6.38 -22.64 7.41
C THR A 239 -4.96 -22.45 7.97
N GLY A 240 -4.83 -21.81 9.16
CA GLY A 240 -3.56 -21.49 9.81
C GLY A 240 -2.78 -20.31 9.23
N ARG A 241 -3.22 -19.68 8.13
CA ARG A 241 -2.55 -18.52 7.50
C ARG A 241 -3.50 -17.36 7.22
N ALA A 242 -4.69 -17.38 7.79
CA ALA A 242 -5.65 -16.29 7.69
C ALA A 242 -5.15 -15.02 8.39
N ILE A 243 -4.37 -15.21 9.46
CA ILE A 243 -3.61 -14.15 10.14
C ILE A 243 -2.15 -14.57 10.13
N ARG A 244 -1.27 -13.69 9.68
CA ARG A 244 0.17 -13.94 9.53
C ARG A 244 0.96 -13.02 10.43
N ASN A 245 1.99 -13.55 11.08
CA ASN A 245 2.99 -12.73 11.73
C ASN A 245 3.91 -12.12 10.68
N LYS A 246 4.26 -10.86 10.86
CA LYS A 246 5.23 -10.16 10.03
C LYS A 246 6.10 -9.30 10.92
N GLU A 247 7.40 -9.54 10.86
CA GLU A 247 8.38 -8.69 11.52
C GLU A 247 8.58 -7.42 10.71
N VAL A 248 8.58 -6.29 11.40
CA VAL A 248 8.84 -4.98 10.82
C VAL A 248 9.81 -4.20 11.70
N ALA A 249 10.68 -3.43 11.08
CA ALA A 249 11.53 -2.49 11.81
C ALA A 249 10.70 -1.26 12.20
N PHE A 250 10.74 -0.90 13.48
CA PHE A 250 10.07 0.27 14.01
C PHE A 250 10.91 0.90 15.13
N LYS A 251 11.29 2.18 15.03
CA LYS A 251 12.10 2.90 16.03
C LYS A 251 13.29 2.09 16.56
N MET A 252 14.13 1.55 15.66
CA MET A 252 15.32 0.72 15.98
C MET A 252 15.06 -0.63 16.66
N LYS A 253 13.80 -1.06 16.75
CA LYS A 253 13.40 -2.39 17.23
C LYS A 253 12.75 -3.18 16.11
N THR A 254 12.81 -4.50 16.18
CA THR A 254 11.99 -5.39 15.37
C THR A 254 10.72 -5.71 16.15
N ILE A 255 9.56 -5.46 15.55
CA ILE A 255 8.25 -5.66 16.15
C ILE A 255 7.46 -6.68 15.33
N ASN A 256 6.72 -7.54 16.02
CA ASN A 256 5.81 -8.50 15.42
C ASN A 256 4.48 -7.80 15.10
N THR A 257 4.14 -7.72 13.82
CA THR A 257 2.85 -7.24 13.38
C THR A 257 1.96 -8.38 12.90
N LYS A 258 0.67 -8.13 12.77
CA LYS A 258 -0.31 -9.11 12.28
C LYS A 258 -0.86 -8.66 10.95
N GLN A 259 -0.81 -9.52 9.94
CA GLN A 259 -1.47 -9.31 8.67
C GLN A 259 -2.73 -10.16 8.58
N ILE A 260 -3.87 -9.51 8.36
CA ILE A 260 -5.16 -10.16 8.12
C ILE A 260 -5.29 -10.37 6.61
N ALA A 261 -5.29 -11.62 6.17
CA ALA A 261 -5.39 -11.97 4.76
C ALA A 261 -6.71 -11.48 4.14
N GLY A 262 -6.64 -10.93 2.94
CA GLY A 262 -7.82 -10.40 2.23
C GLY A 262 -8.23 -8.98 2.60
N ILE A 263 -7.51 -8.33 3.53
CA ILE A 263 -7.72 -6.94 3.95
C ILE A 263 -6.39 -6.21 3.87
N SER A 264 -6.36 -5.07 3.21
CA SER A 264 -5.16 -4.24 3.13
C SER A 264 -5.05 -3.36 4.37
N GLN A 265 -3.92 -3.44 5.07
CA GLN A 265 -3.64 -2.61 6.25
C GLN A 265 -2.77 -1.44 5.80
N LEU A 266 -3.34 -0.24 5.82
CA LEU A 266 -2.71 1.01 5.44
C LEU A 266 -2.69 1.93 6.66
N ASP A 267 -1.65 1.79 7.49
CA ASP A 267 -1.46 2.65 8.65
C ASP A 267 -1.28 4.11 8.23
N TYR A 268 -2.12 5.00 8.76
CA TYR A 268 -2.13 6.40 8.32
C TYR A 268 -0.87 7.17 8.75
N MET A 269 -0.25 6.78 9.86
CA MET A 269 1.04 7.33 10.27
C MET A 269 2.14 6.97 9.24
N ASP A 270 2.18 5.70 8.79
CA ASP A 270 3.13 5.28 7.75
C ASP A 270 2.87 6.03 6.42
N LEU A 271 1.59 6.22 6.05
CA LEU A 271 1.20 6.98 4.87
C LEU A 271 1.68 8.44 4.96
N PHE A 272 1.44 9.08 6.10
CA PHE A 272 1.88 10.45 6.32
C PHE A 272 3.41 10.57 6.28
N GLN A 273 4.14 9.67 6.94
CA GLN A 273 5.60 9.67 6.92
C GLN A 273 6.16 9.51 5.50
N LYS A 274 5.52 8.67 4.68
CA LYS A 274 5.99 8.40 3.33
C LYS A 274 5.56 9.44 2.30
N PHE A 275 4.32 9.89 2.35
CA PHE A 275 3.71 10.71 1.30
C PHE A 275 3.36 12.14 1.73
N GLY A 276 3.45 12.45 3.03
CA GLY A 276 3.19 13.78 3.59
C GLY A 276 4.35 14.78 3.44
N TYR A 277 5.21 14.60 2.45
CA TYR A 277 6.44 15.39 2.28
C TYR A 277 6.24 16.89 2.08
N SER A 278 5.06 17.34 1.71
CA SER A 278 4.74 18.79 1.65
C SER A 278 4.81 19.48 3.02
N TYR A 279 4.71 18.70 4.10
CA TYR A 279 4.83 19.18 5.48
C TYR A 279 6.26 19.07 6.03
N GLY A 280 7.18 18.43 5.30
CA GLY A 280 8.55 18.20 5.73
C GLY A 280 8.68 17.23 6.92
N PRO A 281 9.91 17.02 7.42
CA PRO A 281 10.14 16.27 8.64
C PRO A 281 9.46 16.93 9.84
N GLN A 282 8.85 16.12 10.70
CA GLN A 282 8.13 16.57 11.89
C GLN A 282 8.90 16.24 13.16
N GLU A 283 8.80 17.10 14.18
CA GLU A 283 9.40 16.86 15.50
C GLU A 283 8.80 15.65 16.20
N SER A 284 7.49 15.40 15.98
CA SER A 284 6.75 14.26 16.47
C SER A 284 5.78 13.74 15.42
N TYR A 285 5.63 12.42 15.36
CA TYR A 285 4.62 11.76 14.54
C TYR A 285 3.46 11.21 15.39
N SER A 286 3.19 11.83 16.56
CA SER A 286 1.97 11.52 17.32
C SER A 286 0.75 12.08 16.60
N LEU A 287 -0.41 11.40 16.74
CA LEU A 287 -1.66 11.85 16.15
C LEU A 287 -1.98 13.29 16.56
N ASN A 288 -1.79 13.61 17.84
CA ASN A 288 -2.04 14.96 18.36
C ASN A 288 -1.21 16.03 17.63
N HIS A 289 0.10 15.79 17.48
CA HIS A 289 0.99 16.75 16.81
C HIS A 289 0.64 16.91 15.33
N ILE A 290 0.47 15.80 14.61
CA ILE A 290 0.18 15.84 13.17
C ILE A 290 -1.20 16.44 12.89
N SER A 291 -2.21 16.14 13.71
CA SER A 291 -3.53 16.77 13.59
C SER A 291 -3.47 18.28 13.84
N HIS A 292 -2.68 18.72 14.82
CA HIS A 292 -2.47 20.15 15.05
C HIS A 292 -1.80 20.83 13.84
N VAL A 293 -0.71 20.25 13.33
CA VAL A 293 0.03 20.79 12.18
C VAL A 293 -0.82 20.83 10.90
N VAL A 294 -1.57 19.77 10.64
CA VAL A 294 -2.31 19.63 9.39
C VAL A 294 -3.70 20.26 9.47
N LEU A 295 -4.44 20.02 10.54
CA LEU A 295 -5.85 20.42 10.69
C LEU A 295 -6.04 21.66 11.55
N GLY A 296 -5.09 22.01 12.42
CA GLY A 296 -5.27 22.99 13.51
C GLY A 296 -6.12 22.44 14.66
N GLU A 297 -6.36 21.12 14.68
CA GLU A 297 -7.13 20.43 15.72
C GLU A 297 -6.23 19.55 16.57
N SER A 298 -6.65 19.27 17.80
CA SER A 298 -5.94 18.41 18.74
C SER A 298 -6.88 17.32 19.28
N LYS A 299 -6.29 16.30 19.92
CA LYS A 299 -7.05 15.33 20.70
C LYS A 299 -7.82 16.01 21.84
N LEU A 300 -8.84 15.34 22.36
CA LEU A 300 -9.49 15.77 23.60
C LEU A 300 -8.49 15.68 24.75
N SER A 301 -8.49 16.69 25.64
CA SER A 301 -7.65 16.66 26.84
C SER A 301 -8.31 15.82 27.93
N TYR A 302 -7.51 15.03 28.62
CA TYR A 302 -7.89 14.29 29.83
C TYR A 302 -6.90 14.58 30.98
N GLU A 303 -6.19 15.69 30.93
CA GLU A 303 -5.18 16.06 31.94
C GLU A 303 -5.73 16.13 33.36
N GLU A 304 -7.01 16.50 33.53
CA GLU A 304 -7.71 16.52 34.82
C GLU A 304 -7.81 15.13 35.46
N HIS A 305 -7.81 14.08 34.64
CA HIS A 305 -7.83 12.67 35.10
C HIS A 305 -6.44 12.05 35.25
N GLY A 306 -5.38 12.74 34.81
CA GLY A 306 -3.98 12.34 34.90
C GLY A 306 -3.56 11.22 33.93
N ASN A 307 -4.37 10.21 33.69
CA ASN A 307 -4.10 9.15 32.71
C ASN A 307 -5.40 8.54 32.14
N ILE A 308 -5.26 7.78 31.04
CA ILE A 308 -6.39 7.17 30.33
C ILE A 308 -7.16 6.14 31.17
N ARG A 309 -6.47 5.46 32.11
CA ARG A 309 -7.09 4.53 33.06
C ARG A 309 -8.06 5.23 33.99
N ASN A 310 -7.63 6.33 34.58
CA ASN A 310 -8.48 7.12 35.47
C ASN A 310 -9.65 7.74 34.70
N LEU A 311 -9.43 8.15 33.46
CA LEU A 311 -10.50 8.61 32.59
C LEU A 311 -11.55 7.51 32.39
N TYR A 312 -11.16 6.30 32.05
CA TYR A 312 -12.06 5.15 31.89
C TYR A 312 -12.88 4.88 33.16
N LEU A 313 -12.25 4.94 34.34
CA LEU A 313 -12.89 4.61 35.62
C LEU A 313 -13.82 5.73 36.13
N ASN A 314 -13.52 6.99 35.86
CA ASN A 314 -14.21 8.12 36.48
C ASN A 314 -15.09 8.92 35.53
N ASP A 315 -14.81 8.92 34.23
CA ASP A 315 -15.59 9.64 33.20
C ASP A 315 -15.66 8.83 31.90
N HIS A 316 -16.54 7.84 31.91
CA HIS A 316 -16.72 6.96 30.74
C HIS A 316 -17.29 7.72 29.53
N GLN A 317 -18.07 8.80 29.74
CA GLN A 317 -18.56 9.64 28.66
C GLN A 317 -17.40 10.26 27.87
N LEU A 318 -16.51 10.95 28.57
CA LEU A 318 -15.34 11.57 27.96
C LEU A 318 -14.36 10.52 27.38
N PHE A 319 -14.25 9.35 28.02
CA PHE A 319 -13.42 8.25 27.52
C PHE A 319 -13.88 7.74 26.14
N ILE A 320 -15.18 7.56 25.93
CA ILE A 320 -15.72 7.17 24.63
C ILE A 320 -15.59 8.30 23.62
N ASP A 321 -15.84 9.56 24.01
CA ASP A 321 -15.64 10.71 23.15
C ASP A 321 -14.17 10.86 22.70
N TYR A 322 -13.23 10.52 23.58
CA TYR A 322 -11.79 10.51 23.27
C TYR A 322 -11.47 9.47 22.17
N ASN A 323 -11.94 8.23 22.31
CA ASN A 323 -11.75 7.17 21.32
C ASN A 323 -12.38 7.54 19.95
N ILE A 324 -13.59 8.14 19.97
CA ILE A 324 -14.24 8.65 18.75
C ILE A 324 -13.40 9.76 18.11
N LYS A 325 -12.85 10.67 18.92
CA LYS A 325 -12.01 11.78 18.42
C LYS A 325 -10.76 11.28 17.69
N ASP A 326 -10.13 10.24 18.16
CA ASP A 326 -8.95 9.66 17.52
C ASP A 326 -9.28 9.12 16.12
N VAL A 327 -10.40 8.43 15.95
CA VAL A 327 -10.88 7.98 14.63
C VAL A 327 -11.28 9.18 13.75
N GLU A 328 -11.96 10.18 14.29
CA GLU A 328 -12.37 11.38 13.56
C GLU A 328 -11.16 12.17 13.03
N LEU A 329 -10.11 12.31 13.83
CA LEU A 329 -8.91 13.02 13.43
C LEU A 329 -8.23 12.33 12.23
N VAL A 330 -8.16 11.01 12.21
CA VAL A 330 -7.59 10.28 11.06
C VAL A 330 -8.47 10.41 9.83
N GLU A 331 -9.81 10.35 9.95
CA GLU A 331 -10.73 10.59 8.84
C GLU A 331 -10.58 12.00 8.27
N LYS A 332 -10.47 13.01 9.13
CA LYS A 332 -10.23 14.41 8.72
C LYS A 332 -8.87 14.61 8.05
N LEU A 333 -7.82 13.94 8.56
CA LEU A 333 -6.51 13.94 7.91
C LEU A 333 -6.59 13.37 6.51
N ASP A 334 -7.28 12.24 6.31
CA ASP A 334 -7.44 11.65 4.98
C ASP A 334 -8.33 12.51 4.07
N THR A 335 -9.40 13.11 4.61
CA THR A 335 -10.24 14.06 3.85
C THR A 335 -9.43 15.23 3.31
N LYS A 336 -8.44 15.74 4.07
CA LYS A 336 -7.60 16.86 3.67
C LYS A 336 -6.42 16.46 2.79
N LEU A 337 -5.77 15.35 3.11
CA LEU A 337 -4.52 14.91 2.45
C LEU A 337 -4.77 13.91 1.32
N ASP A 338 -5.87 13.17 1.36
CA ASP A 338 -6.31 12.17 0.38
C ASP A 338 -5.24 11.09 0.09
N LEU A 339 -4.48 10.68 1.11
CA LEU A 339 -3.35 9.76 0.96
C LEU A 339 -3.80 8.33 0.64
N LEU A 340 -4.97 7.91 1.11
CA LEU A 340 -5.52 6.60 0.75
C LEU A 340 -5.81 6.52 -0.75
N ASN A 341 -6.42 7.53 -1.34
CA ASN A 341 -6.68 7.57 -2.77
C ASN A 341 -5.39 7.68 -3.59
N LEU A 342 -4.36 8.36 -3.08
CA LEU A 342 -3.02 8.35 -3.67
C LEU A 342 -2.49 6.92 -3.78
N VAL A 343 -2.56 6.13 -2.70
CA VAL A 343 -2.16 4.72 -2.68
C VAL A 343 -2.95 3.89 -3.67
N PHE A 344 -4.27 4.06 -3.73
CA PHE A 344 -5.12 3.35 -4.71
C PHE A 344 -4.71 3.68 -6.15
N THR A 345 -4.49 4.96 -6.44
CA THR A 345 -4.03 5.42 -7.76
C THR A 345 -2.70 4.75 -8.13
N MET A 346 -1.73 4.74 -7.22
CA MET A 346 -0.42 4.12 -7.44
C MET A 346 -0.55 2.60 -7.66
N ALA A 347 -1.33 1.93 -6.81
CA ALA A 347 -1.51 0.48 -6.88
C ALA A 347 -2.16 0.04 -8.19
N TYR A 348 -3.21 0.72 -8.63
CA TYR A 348 -3.89 0.39 -9.89
C TYR A 348 -3.04 0.75 -11.12
N LYS A 349 -2.29 1.84 -11.08
CA LYS A 349 -1.35 2.19 -12.14
C LYS A 349 -0.24 1.15 -12.28
N ALA A 350 0.31 0.67 -11.16
CA ALA A 350 1.34 -0.35 -11.14
C ALA A 350 0.78 -1.78 -11.31
N GLY A 351 -0.48 -2.05 -10.96
CA GLY A 351 -1.06 -3.39 -10.94
C GLY A 351 -0.51 -4.25 -9.80
N VAL A 352 -0.51 -3.70 -8.57
CA VAL A 352 -0.01 -4.35 -7.35
C VAL A 352 -1.02 -4.21 -6.21
N ASN A 353 -0.89 -4.97 -5.12
CA ASN A 353 -1.71 -4.74 -3.92
C ASN A 353 -1.42 -3.36 -3.30
N PHE A 354 -2.40 -2.80 -2.59
CA PHE A 354 -2.25 -1.47 -1.95
C PHE A 354 -1.01 -1.39 -1.04
N GLY A 355 -0.75 -2.44 -0.25
CA GLY A 355 0.43 -2.48 0.63
C GLY A 355 1.78 -2.54 -0.11
N ASP A 356 1.82 -2.96 -1.38
CA ASP A 356 3.05 -3.00 -2.18
C ASP A 356 3.53 -1.60 -2.56
N THR A 357 2.65 -0.58 -2.50
CA THR A 357 2.99 0.81 -2.84
C THR A 357 4.00 1.45 -1.88
N PHE A 358 4.17 0.87 -0.69
CA PHE A 358 5.26 1.27 0.20
C PHE A 358 6.65 0.89 -0.33
N GLY A 359 6.74 -0.01 -1.31
CA GLY A 359 7.99 -0.40 -1.97
C GLY A 359 8.18 0.29 -3.33
N THR A 360 8.95 1.37 -3.42
CA THR A 360 9.21 2.07 -4.69
C THR A 360 9.77 1.13 -5.77
N THR A 361 10.70 0.24 -5.40
CA THR A 361 11.24 -0.79 -6.32
C THR A 361 10.14 -1.73 -6.82
N ALA A 362 9.21 -2.15 -5.95
CA ALA A 362 8.12 -3.04 -6.33
C ALA A 362 7.17 -2.39 -7.34
N ILE A 363 6.88 -1.10 -7.19
CA ILE A 363 6.07 -0.34 -8.13
C ILE A 363 6.73 -0.31 -9.50
N TRP A 364 8.00 0.09 -9.58
CA TRP A 364 8.73 0.19 -10.84
C TRP A 364 8.91 -1.17 -11.51
N ASP A 365 9.24 -2.20 -10.75
CA ASP A 365 9.32 -3.59 -11.21
C ASP A 365 8.03 -4.01 -11.94
N SER A 366 6.88 -3.73 -11.31
CA SER A 366 5.58 -4.08 -11.91
C SER A 366 5.24 -3.23 -13.13
N ILE A 367 5.50 -1.92 -13.10
CA ILE A 367 5.28 -1.02 -14.23
C ILE A 367 6.09 -1.45 -15.44
N VAL A 368 7.39 -1.68 -15.26
CA VAL A 368 8.31 -2.13 -16.34
C VAL A 368 7.86 -3.49 -16.87
N TYR A 369 7.56 -4.45 -15.98
CA TYR A 369 7.04 -5.75 -16.37
C TYR A 369 5.77 -5.63 -17.23
N ARG A 370 4.78 -4.84 -16.78
CA ARG A 370 3.51 -4.66 -17.50
C ARG A 370 3.71 -4.05 -18.89
N GLU A 371 4.56 -3.06 -18.99
CA GLU A 371 4.84 -2.40 -20.27
C GLU A 371 5.60 -3.31 -21.24
N LEU A 372 6.62 -3.99 -20.78
CA LEU A 372 7.36 -4.95 -21.60
C LEU A 372 6.48 -6.13 -22.04
N GLN A 373 5.63 -6.62 -21.15
CA GLN A 373 4.69 -7.70 -21.47
C GLN A 373 3.70 -7.32 -22.59
N LYS A 374 3.22 -6.06 -22.62
CA LYS A 374 2.40 -5.54 -23.74
C LYS A 374 3.12 -5.63 -25.09
N ARG A 375 4.43 -5.47 -25.07
CA ARG A 375 5.31 -5.51 -26.24
C ARG A 375 5.85 -6.92 -26.54
N LYS A 376 5.45 -7.93 -25.78
CA LYS A 376 5.97 -9.31 -25.85
C LYS A 376 7.46 -9.40 -25.59
N VAL A 377 8.00 -8.43 -24.85
CA VAL A 377 9.37 -8.43 -24.37
C VAL A 377 9.38 -8.98 -22.95
N ILE A 378 10.20 -9.99 -22.73
CA ILE A 378 10.23 -10.71 -21.46
C ILE A 378 11.42 -10.26 -20.64
N ILE A 379 11.15 -9.85 -19.40
CA ILE A 379 12.17 -9.43 -18.43
C ILE A 379 13.08 -10.60 -18.05
N PRO A 380 14.34 -10.35 -17.68
CA PRO A 380 15.18 -11.39 -17.09
C PRO A 380 14.57 -11.87 -15.77
N GLY A 381 14.80 -13.12 -15.43
CA GLY A 381 14.49 -13.66 -14.10
C GLY A 381 15.35 -12.98 -13.01
N PRO A 382 15.03 -13.18 -11.73
CA PRO A 382 15.86 -12.68 -10.65
C PRO A 382 17.27 -13.29 -10.75
N PRO A 383 18.32 -12.55 -10.31
CA PRO A 383 19.69 -13.05 -10.33
C PRO A 383 19.80 -14.35 -9.51
N LEU A 384 20.65 -15.25 -9.96
CA LEU A 384 20.92 -16.51 -9.30
C LEU A 384 21.51 -16.28 -7.89
N ARG A 385 21.43 -17.30 -7.03
CA ARG A 385 21.86 -17.18 -5.62
C ARG A 385 23.32 -16.74 -5.51
N HIS A 386 24.23 -17.38 -6.25
CA HIS A 386 25.65 -17.03 -6.27
C HIS A 386 25.92 -15.62 -6.81
N GLU A 387 25.07 -15.11 -7.72
CA GLU A 387 25.15 -13.71 -8.21
C GLU A 387 24.70 -12.71 -7.13
N ARG A 388 23.83 -13.13 -6.18
CA ARG A 388 23.35 -12.31 -5.06
C ARG A 388 24.32 -12.30 -3.88
N GLU A 389 25.07 -13.38 -3.67
CA GLU A 389 26.03 -13.55 -2.58
C GLU A 389 27.37 -12.86 -2.83
N GLY A 390 27.62 -12.40 -4.06
CA GLY A 390 28.76 -11.52 -4.38
C GLY A 390 28.66 -10.16 -3.69
N GLU A 391 29.79 -9.47 -3.55
CA GLU A 391 29.85 -8.13 -2.96
C GLU A 391 28.78 -7.23 -3.58
N ARG A 392 27.87 -6.73 -2.73
CA ARG A 392 26.92 -5.69 -3.14
C ARG A 392 27.73 -4.50 -3.63
N ARG A 393 27.79 -4.30 -4.93
CA ARG A 393 28.42 -3.10 -5.51
C ARG A 393 27.75 -1.88 -4.88
N LYS A 394 28.49 -1.18 -4.05
CA LYS A 394 28.07 0.13 -3.55
C LYS A 394 28.18 1.09 -4.72
N PHE A 395 27.06 1.66 -5.10
CA PHE A 395 27.06 2.77 -6.04
C PHE A 395 27.46 4.03 -5.29
N GLU A 396 28.41 4.79 -5.84
CA GLU A 396 28.69 6.13 -5.33
C GLU A 396 27.47 7.01 -5.54
N GLY A 397 27.09 7.76 -4.51
CA GLY A 397 26.07 8.79 -4.61
C GLY A 397 26.53 9.97 -5.48
N GLY A 398 25.61 10.86 -5.82
CA GLY A 398 25.96 12.12 -6.49
C GLY A 398 26.94 12.94 -5.65
N TYR A 399 27.86 13.62 -6.31
CA TYR A 399 28.78 14.55 -5.63
C TYR A 399 27.99 15.69 -4.97
N VAL A 400 28.23 15.89 -3.68
CA VAL A 400 27.73 17.02 -2.92
C VAL A 400 28.91 17.85 -2.46
N LYS A 401 28.98 19.09 -2.93
CA LYS A 401 30.01 20.01 -2.51
C LYS A 401 29.76 20.46 -1.07
N GLU A 402 30.80 20.44 -0.24
CA GLU A 402 30.74 20.98 1.12
C GLU A 402 30.34 22.48 1.08
N PRO A 403 29.35 22.90 1.91
CA PRO A 403 28.94 24.29 1.94
C PRO A 403 30.02 25.19 2.53
N HIS A 404 30.17 26.37 1.97
CA HIS A 404 30.95 27.42 2.60
C HIS A 404 30.12 28.04 3.73
N VAL A 405 30.49 27.77 4.96
CA VAL A 405 29.78 28.29 6.16
C VAL A 405 30.05 29.79 6.32
N GLY A 406 29.01 30.58 6.45
CA GLY A 406 29.10 32.01 6.65
C GLY A 406 27.84 32.76 6.18
N ALA A 407 27.87 34.08 6.35
CA ALA A 407 26.88 34.96 5.74
C ALA A 407 27.30 35.26 4.30
N HIS A 408 26.36 35.16 3.38
CA HIS A 408 26.59 35.40 1.95
C HIS A 408 25.59 36.40 1.41
N ASP A 409 26.10 37.37 0.66
CA ASP A 409 25.28 38.35 -0.06
C ASP A 409 24.99 37.83 -1.48
N TRP A 410 23.87 38.26 -2.03
CA TRP A 410 23.51 37.96 -3.43
C TRP A 410 23.45 36.47 -3.77
N VAL A 411 22.78 35.69 -2.90
CA VAL A 411 22.61 34.25 -3.12
C VAL A 411 21.54 34.00 -4.21
N VAL A 412 21.91 33.23 -5.23
CA VAL A 412 20.99 32.76 -6.27
C VAL A 412 20.91 31.25 -6.21
N SER A 413 19.71 30.72 -6.10
CA SER A 413 19.44 29.29 -6.08
C SER A 413 18.88 28.82 -7.43
N PHE A 414 19.44 27.77 -7.99
CA PHE A 414 18.97 27.11 -9.21
C PHE A 414 18.54 25.70 -8.90
N ASP A 415 17.40 25.30 -9.42
CA ASP A 415 16.92 23.91 -9.37
C ASP A 415 16.64 23.39 -10.79
N LEU A 416 17.14 22.18 -11.09
CA LEU A 416 16.91 21.53 -12.36
C LEU A 416 15.64 20.69 -12.29
N ASN A 417 14.58 21.16 -12.94
CA ASN A 417 13.31 20.48 -12.95
C ASN A 417 13.43 19.06 -13.50
N SER A 418 13.02 18.07 -12.70
CA SER A 418 13.02 16.65 -13.09
C SER A 418 14.37 16.16 -13.62
N LEU A 419 15.47 16.48 -12.93
CA LEU A 419 16.85 16.22 -13.37
C LEU A 419 17.06 14.78 -13.84
N TYR A 420 16.78 13.78 -12.99
CA TYR A 420 17.02 12.37 -13.34
C TYR A 420 16.17 11.89 -14.53
N PRO A 421 14.85 12.16 -14.59
CA PRO A 421 14.04 11.87 -15.76
C PRO A 421 14.60 12.45 -17.06
N ASN A 422 15.02 13.71 -17.04
CA ASN A 422 15.56 14.36 -18.22
C ASN A 422 16.91 13.77 -18.65
N ILE A 423 17.78 13.41 -17.71
CA ILE A 423 19.06 12.75 -18.01
C ILE A 423 18.81 11.38 -18.65
N ILE A 424 17.91 10.55 -18.07
CA ILE A 424 17.56 9.24 -18.62
C ILE A 424 17.05 9.37 -20.05
N ALA A 425 16.15 10.34 -20.30
CA ALA A 425 15.59 10.59 -21.63
C ALA A 425 16.63 11.12 -22.61
N GLN A 426 17.46 12.09 -22.20
CA GLN A 426 18.45 12.73 -23.04
C GLN A 426 19.53 11.77 -23.53
N TRP A 427 19.99 10.88 -22.65
CA TRP A 427 21.07 9.93 -22.95
C TRP A 427 20.56 8.57 -23.41
N ASN A 428 19.25 8.39 -23.57
CA ASN A 428 18.61 7.12 -23.92
C ASN A 428 19.01 5.95 -23.00
N MET A 429 19.07 6.23 -21.69
CA MET A 429 19.59 5.28 -20.69
C MET A 429 18.61 4.15 -20.43
N SER A 430 18.91 2.97 -20.93
CA SER A 430 18.14 1.73 -20.69
C SER A 430 19.07 0.51 -20.78
N PRO A 431 18.77 -0.59 -20.09
CA PRO A 431 19.59 -1.79 -20.14
C PRO A 431 19.85 -2.30 -21.58
N GLU A 432 18.81 -2.27 -22.42
CA GLU A 432 18.86 -2.78 -23.79
C GLU A 432 19.49 -1.80 -24.79
N THR A 433 19.76 -0.56 -24.39
CA THR A 433 20.46 0.44 -25.20
C THR A 433 21.94 0.60 -24.77
N LEU A 434 22.34 -0.06 -23.68
CA LEU A 434 23.73 -0.03 -23.20
C LEU A 434 24.66 -0.68 -24.23
N VAL A 435 25.63 0.07 -24.69
CA VAL A 435 26.64 -0.40 -25.70
C VAL A 435 28.05 0.07 -25.34
N MET A 436 29.03 -0.73 -25.71
CA MET A 436 30.42 -0.36 -25.48
C MET A 436 30.97 0.50 -26.63
N ASN A 437 30.53 0.25 -27.87
CA ASN A 437 30.98 0.96 -29.09
C ASN A 437 29.85 0.96 -30.14
N GLY A 438 29.77 1.96 -31.00
CA GLY A 438 28.80 2.04 -32.10
C GLY A 438 28.80 3.41 -32.77
N ASP A 439 28.10 3.53 -33.92
CA ASP A 439 28.10 4.76 -34.73
C ASP A 439 27.04 5.80 -34.26
N ASN A 440 25.99 5.36 -33.62
CA ASN A 440 24.89 6.22 -33.15
C ASN A 440 24.75 6.13 -31.63
N ILE A 441 25.73 6.66 -30.92
CA ILE A 441 25.84 6.53 -29.46
C ILE A 441 25.70 7.90 -28.77
N SER A 442 24.83 7.98 -27.73
CA SER A 442 24.97 8.99 -26.70
C SER A 442 25.99 8.52 -25.66
N GLN A 443 27.01 9.29 -25.41
CA GLN A 443 28.01 8.95 -24.41
C GLN A 443 27.86 9.83 -23.16
N ALA A 444 27.63 9.22 -22.02
CA ALA A 444 27.59 9.92 -20.75
C ALA A 444 29.00 10.36 -20.29
N ALA A 445 29.06 11.25 -19.30
CA ALA A 445 30.35 11.79 -18.80
C ALA A 445 31.32 10.71 -18.28
N ASN A 446 30.82 9.59 -17.81
CA ASN A 446 31.58 8.41 -17.38
C ASN A 446 32.00 7.48 -18.54
N LYS A 447 31.86 7.94 -19.79
CA LYS A 447 32.17 7.24 -21.03
C LYS A 447 31.31 6.00 -21.31
N VAL A 448 30.24 5.81 -20.60
CA VAL A 448 29.23 4.76 -20.89
C VAL A 448 28.42 5.21 -22.09
N GLY A 449 28.25 4.34 -23.07
CA GLY A 449 27.52 4.62 -24.30
C GLY A 449 26.12 3.99 -24.32
N PHE A 450 25.19 4.67 -24.96
CA PHE A 450 23.82 4.19 -25.18
C PHE A 450 23.45 4.36 -26.65
N ASP A 451 22.94 3.29 -27.28
CA ASP A 451 22.49 3.28 -28.68
C ASP A 451 21.24 4.15 -28.86
N ASN A 452 21.27 5.06 -29.82
CA ASN A 452 20.15 5.95 -30.19
C ASN A 452 19.40 5.49 -31.44
N SER A 453 19.68 4.32 -31.97
CA SER A 453 18.97 3.79 -33.14
C SER A 453 17.52 3.42 -32.82
N ARG A 454 17.24 3.20 -31.56
CA ARG A 454 15.90 2.91 -31.01
C ARG A 454 15.69 3.59 -29.66
N GLU A 455 14.47 3.97 -29.35
CA GLU A 455 14.13 4.50 -28.02
C GLU A 455 14.15 3.37 -26.97
N GLY A 456 14.89 3.58 -25.88
CA GLY A 456 14.94 2.68 -24.74
C GLY A 456 13.64 2.64 -23.95
N VAL A 457 13.39 1.52 -23.25
CA VAL A 457 12.15 1.35 -22.47
C VAL A 457 12.08 2.32 -21.29
N PHE A 458 13.17 2.54 -20.56
CA PHE A 458 13.19 3.52 -19.48
C PHE A 458 13.00 4.96 -19.97
N PRO A 459 13.73 5.47 -20.97
CA PRO A 459 13.47 6.78 -21.57
C PRO A 459 12.03 6.99 -21.98
N MET A 460 11.44 6.02 -22.65
CA MET A 460 10.06 6.07 -23.09
C MET A 460 9.09 6.16 -21.89
N LEU A 461 9.24 5.29 -20.89
CA LEU A 461 8.39 5.29 -19.69
C LEU A 461 8.52 6.61 -18.92
N VAL A 462 9.74 7.04 -18.66
CA VAL A 462 9.99 8.28 -17.92
C VAL A 462 9.41 9.49 -18.64
N LYS A 463 9.56 9.57 -19.98
CA LYS A 463 8.97 10.63 -20.79
C LYS A 463 7.43 10.60 -20.73
N GLN A 464 6.82 9.43 -20.89
CA GLN A 464 5.37 9.26 -20.78
C GLN A 464 4.87 9.73 -19.41
N TYR A 465 5.50 9.30 -18.32
CA TYR A 465 5.12 9.71 -16.97
C TYR A 465 5.35 11.20 -16.72
N TYR A 466 6.42 11.77 -17.27
CA TYR A 466 6.67 13.20 -17.19
C TYR A 466 5.57 14.01 -17.89
N ASP A 467 5.18 13.60 -19.09
CA ASP A 467 4.12 14.25 -19.86
C ASP A 467 2.75 14.11 -19.19
N ASP A 468 2.42 12.91 -18.66
CA ASP A 468 1.21 12.65 -17.87
C ASP A 468 1.15 13.57 -16.63
N ARG A 469 2.26 13.71 -15.91
CA ARG A 469 2.37 14.58 -14.74
C ARG A 469 2.21 16.04 -15.11
N LYS A 470 2.86 16.48 -16.18
CA LYS A 470 2.75 17.86 -16.70
C LYS A 470 1.32 18.19 -17.08
N SER A 471 0.63 17.29 -17.77
CA SER A 471 -0.76 17.45 -18.16
C SER A 471 -1.68 17.54 -16.93
N ALA A 472 -1.54 16.64 -15.97
CA ALA A 472 -2.30 16.68 -14.72
C ALA A 472 -2.06 17.98 -13.92
N LYS A 473 -0.81 18.50 -13.91
CA LYS A 473 -0.48 19.76 -13.24
C LYS A 473 -1.12 20.96 -13.93
N ILE A 474 -1.10 21.01 -15.25
CA ILE A 474 -1.74 22.10 -16.03
C ILE A 474 -3.24 22.11 -15.76
N GLU A 475 -3.89 20.96 -15.87
CA GLU A 475 -5.33 20.82 -15.60
C GLU A 475 -5.69 21.22 -14.16
N MET A 476 -4.88 20.81 -13.18
CA MET A 476 -5.05 21.21 -11.77
C MET A 476 -5.00 22.74 -11.61
N ILE A 477 -4.05 23.41 -12.29
CA ILE A 477 -3.93 24.88 -12.25
C ILE A 477 -5.17 25.55 -12.86
N GLU A 478 -5.75 24.99 -13.92
CA GLU A 478 -6.98 25.49 -14.51
C GLU A 478 -8.17 25.41 -13.53
N TRP A 479 -8.30 24.29 -12.82
CA TRP A 479 -9.30 24.13 -11.77
C TRP A 479 -9.06 25.06 -10.58
N GLN A 480 -7.82 25.31 -10.19
CA GLN A 480 -7.48 26.30 -9.15
C GLN A 480 -7.85 27.73 -9.58
N LYS A 481 -7.60 28.10 -10.84
CA LYS A 481 -8.04 29.40 -11.40
C LYS A 481 -9.57 29.52 -11.42
N LYS A 482 -10.27 28.42 -11.72
CA LYS A 482 -11.73 28.36 -11.67
C LYS A 482 -12.24 28.56 -10.24
N GLN A 483 -11.61 27.90 -9.26
CA GLN A 483 -11.90 28.10 -7.85
C GLN A 483 -11.76 29.58 -7.40
N GLN A 484 -10.71 30.24 -7.86
CA GLN A 484 -10.50 31.67 -7.56
C GLN A 484 -11.57 32.60 -8.17
N LYS A 485 -12.12 32.22 -9.33
CA LYS A 485 -13.13 33.04 -10.04
C LYS A 485 -14.56 32.78 -9.59
N GLU A 486 -14.91 31.51 -9.38
CA GLU A 486 -16.29 31.06 -9.15
C GLU A 486 -16.56 30.71 -7.68
N GLY A 487 -15.52 30.72 -6.84
CA GLY A 487 -15.61 30.29 -5.45
C GLY A 487 -15.37 28.78 -5.30
N THR A 488 -15.34 28.36 -4.04
CA THR A 488 -15.10 26.95 -3.67
C THR A 488 -16.39 26.14 -3.74
N SER A 489 -16.39 25.06 -4.50
CA SER A 489 -17.43 24.04 -4.49
C SER A 489 -16.86 22.66 -4.25
N ALA A 490 -17.64 21.74 -3.72
CA ALA A 490 -17.21 20.36 -3.47
C ALA A 490 -16.70 19.64 -4.74
N GLU A 491 -17.28 19.96 -5.91
CA GLU A 491 -16.83 19.42 -7.20
C GLU A 491 -15.45 19.95 -7.57
N ILE A 492 -15.20 21.25 -7.43
CA ILE A 492 -13.92 21.90 -7.74
C ILE A 492 -12.82 21.34 -6.81
N GLU A 493 -13.09 21.25 -5.51
CA GLU A 493 -12.14 20.69 -4.55
C GLU A 493 -11.80 19.24 -4.87
N LYS A 494 -12.81 18.42 -5.20
CA LYS A 494 -12.61 17.03 -5.58
C LYS A 494 -11.74 16.89 -6.83
N GLN A 495 -11.96 17.71 -7.86
CA GLN A 495 -11.16 17.69 -9.08
C GLN A 495 -9.71 18.10 -8.82
N ILE A 496 -9.48 19.15 -8.02
CA ILE A 496 -8.13 19.58 -7.63
C ILE A 496 -7.43 18.47 -6.85
N ALA A 497 -8.08 17.85 -5.86
CA ALA A 497 -7.52 16.75 -5.08
C ALA A 497 -7.18 15.54 -5.96
N THR A 498 -8.09 15.12 -6.86
CA THR A 498 -7.86 14.00 -7.78
C THR A 498 -6.66 14.25 -8.70
N LEU A 499 -6.55 15.45 -9.26
CA LEU A 499 -5.42 15.81 -10.14
C LEU A 499 -4.11 15.95 -9.38
N ASN A 500 -4.17 16.47 -8.14
CA ASN A 500 -3.02 16.50 -7.25
C ASN A 500 -2.51 15.08 -6.96
N ASN A 501 -3.40 14.16 -6.59
CA ASN A 501 -3.03 12.77 -6.33
C ASN A 501 -2.47 12.08 -7.57
N LYS A 502 -3.05 12.34 -8.74
CA LYS A 502 -2.54 11.81 -10.01
C LYS A 502 -1.10 12.29 -10.27
N GLN A 503 -0.80 13.57 -10.11
CA GLN A 503 0.57 14.08 -10.29
C GLN A 503 1.54 13.57 -9.20
N MET A 504 1.05 13.38 -7.97
CA MET A 504 1.86 12.88 -6.86
C MET A 504 2.16 11.39 -6.99
N ALA A 505 1.20 10.59 -7.44
CA ALA A 505 1.40 9.17 -7.75
C ALA A 505 2.47 8.95 -8.83
N ILE A 506 2.64 9.92 -9.75
CA ILE A 506 3.64 9.87 -10.81
C ILE A 506 5.02 10.35 -10.31
N LYS A 507 5.07 11.24 -9.31
CA LYS A 507 6.32 11.76 -8.74
C LYS A 507 7.08 10.70 -7.94
#